data_f528e4c0f71dc617cb7881b9d15ca6a4
#
_entry.id   f528e4c0f71dc617cb7881b9d15ca6a4
#
_cell.length_a   1.000
_cell.length_b   1.000
_cell.length_c   1.000
_cell.angle_alpha   90.00
_cell.angle_beta   90.00
_cell.angle_gamma   90.00
#
_symmetry.space_group_name_H-M   'P 1'
#
loop_
_entity.id
_entity.type
_entity.pdbx_description
1 polymer ?
#
loop_
_entity_poly.entity_id
_entity_poly.type
_entity_poly.pdbx_seq_one_letter_code
_entity_poly.pdbx_strand_id
1 'polypeptide(L)'
;MLGCSSTKNEEQHETGSPDDLYTLPGLEHGLIQSPINILTKSLRSASRHEIEVTSMHDDKATAVVNKGHTIELEFDPGTEVAFDGKVYAFKQAHFHTPSEHQIDGMTFPMEMHFVSEGIDQDSNNPEYLVIAVFFKMGEENRFISGFINKIPTHENDTVSLSDDSIYIDDLIGPINPDREYYYYKGSLTTPPYTETVNWLILREIIEASPEQIKIINDLEGNNARHVQAQFGREIEVN
;
A
#
# COMPACT_ATOMS: atom_id res chain seq x y z
N MET A 1 -12.94 -46.03 52.88
CA MET A 1 -11.96 -46.38 51.82
C MET A 1 -12.33 -45.61 50.59
N LEU A 2 -11.66 -44.49 50.35
CA LEU A 2 -11.86 -43.63 49.21
C LEU A 2 -10.83 -44.00 48.14
N GLY A 3 -11.29 -44.49 47.01
CA GLY A 3 -10.46 -44.76 45.85
C GLY A 3 -10.29 -43.48 45.02
N CYS A 4 -9.08 -43.01 44.91
CA CYS A 4 -8.69 -41.90 44.06
C CYS A 4 -8.38 -42.45 42.66
N SER A 5 -9.21 -42.12 41.67
CA SER A 5 -8.98 -42.41 40.27
C SER A 5 -8.30 -41.22 39.62
N SER A 6 -7.02 -41.37 39.30
CA SER A 6 -6.26 -40.40 38.50
C SER A 6 -6.46 -40.66 37.01
N THR A 7 -7.21 -39.83 36.35
CA THR A 7 -7.24 -39.79 34.89
C THR A 7 -6.00 -39.08 34.38
N LYS A 8 -5.12 -39.80 33.71
CA LYS A 8 -4.06 -39.25 32.89
C LYS A 8 -4.68 -38.70 31.62
N ASN A 9 -4.57 -37.38 31.40
CA ASN A 9 -4.73 -36.79 30.10
C ASN A 9 -3.52 -37.19 29.24
N GLU A 10 -3.73 -38.05 28.29
CA GLU A 10 -2.80 -38.28 27.20
C GLU A 10 -3.00 -37.11 26.22
N GLU A 11 -2.00 -36.23 26.16
CA GLU A 11 -1.85 -35.27 25.03
C GLU A 11 -1.65 -36.10 23.76
N GLN A 12 -2.67 -36.15 22.93
CA GLN A 12 -2.52 -36.67 21.58
C GLN A 12 -1.65 -35.71 20.79
N HIS A 13 -0.40 -36.06 20.57
CA HIS A 13 0.41 -35.51 19.53
C HIS A 13 -0.27 -35.90 18.20
N GLU A 14 -0.94 -34.96 17.56
CA GLU A 14 -1.33 -35.12 16.17
C GLU A 14 -0.05 -35.23 15.35
N THR A 15 0.26 -36.43 14.91
CA THR A 15 1.28 -36.64 13.89
C THR A 15 0.67 -36.21 12.58
N GLY A 16 1.03 -34.99 12.10
CA GLY A 16 0.62 -34.50 10.78
C GLY A 16 0.95 -35.54 9.70
N SER A 17 0.09 -35.65 8.71
CA SER A 17 0.29 -36.54 7.55
C SER A 17 1.60 -36.17 6.87
N PRO A 18 2.34 -37.15 6.29
CA PRO A 18 3.51 -36.86 5.45
C PRO A 18 3.22 -35.87 4.31
N ASP A 19 1.96 -35.75 3.89
CA ASP A 19 1.50 -34.78 2.89
C ASP A 19 1.46 -33.34 3.44
N ASP A 20 1.35 -33.14 4.77
CA ASP A 20 1.38 -31.82 5.41
C ASP A 20 2.78 -31.19 5.39
N LEU A 21 3.81 -31.99 5.20
CA LEU A 21 5.22 -31.54 5.10
C LEU A 21 5.51 -30.75 3.81
N TYR A 22 4.63 -30.84 2.80
CA TYR A 22 4.80 -30.20 1.51
C TYR A 22 3.78 -29.09 1.25
N THR A 23 2.81 -28.90 2.12
CA THR A 23 1.92 -27.74 2.11
C THR A 23 2.67 -26.56 2.69
N LEU A 24 3.05 -25.62 1.83
CA LEU A 24 3.60 -24.35 2.29
C LEU A 24 2.48 -23.60 3.04
N PRO A 25 2.64 -23.31 4.34
CA PRO A 25 1.63 -22.59 5.09
C PRO A 25 1.42 -21.21 4.46
N GLY A 26 0.18 -20.84 4.15
CA GLY A 26 -0.17 -19.49 3.72
C GLY A 26 -0.17 -19.24 2.21
N LEU A 27 -0.18 -20.27 1.36
CA LEU A 27 -0.37 -20.10 -0.10
C LEU A 27 -1.85 -19.96 -0.51
N GLU A 28 -2.68 -19.41 0.36
CA GLU A 28 -4.08 -19.15 0.03
C GLU A 28 -4.25 -18.14 -1.11
N HIS A 29 -3.22 -17.31 -1.38
CA HIS A 29 -3.29 -16.17 -2.28
C HIS A 29 -2.22 -16.16 -3.39
N GLY A 30 -1.44 -17.24 -3.58
CA GLY A 30 -0.37 -17.31 -4.58
C GLY A 30 1.01 -16.86 -4.05
N LEU A 31 1.97 -16.64 -4.98
CA LEU A 31 3.39 -16.47 -4.66
C LEU A 31 3.90 -15.04 -4.76
N ILE A 32 3.11 -14.11 -5.34
CA ILE A 32 3.56 -12.74 -5.58
C ILE A 32 2.76 -11.72 -4.77
N GLN A 33 2.56 -12.03 -3.50
CA GLN A 33 1.80 -11.22 -2.56
C GLN A 33 2.54 -9.96 -2.09
N SER A 34 1.76 -8.93 -1.71
CA SER A 34 2.18 -7.65 -1.12
C SER A 34 1.54 -7.45 0.25
N PRO A 35 2.13 -6.61 1.15
CA PRO A 35 3.40 -5.90 1.00
C PRO A 35 4.61 -6.81 1.20
N ILE A 36 5.83 -6.27 0.95
CA ILE A 36 7.09 -6.99 1.17
C ILE A 36 8.10 -6.17 1.98
N ASN A 37 9.11 -6.86 2.52
CA ASN A 37 10.30 -6.22 3.06
C ASN A 37 11.34 -6.09 1.94
N ILE A 38 11.65 -4.86 1.53
CA ILE A 38 12.66 -4.54 0.51
C ILE A 38 14.04 -4.66 1.13
N LEU A 39 14.82 -5.65 0.69
CA LEU A 39 16.18 -5.85 1.16
C LEU A 39 17.16 -5.13 0.22
N THR A 40 17.69 -3.99 0.66
CA THR A 40 18.53 -3.10 -0.18
C THR A 40 19.82 -3.77 -0.67
N LYS A 41 20.32 -4.79 0.03
CA LYS A 41 21.48 -5.58 -0.38
C LYS A 41 21.21 -6.57 -1.51
N SER A 42 19.94 -6.82 -1.83
CA SER A 42 19.50 -7.83 -2.81
C SER A 42 18.86 -7.22 -4.04
N LEU A 43 18.96 -5.91 -4.19
CA LEU A 43 18.37 -5.19 -5.32
C LEU A 43 19.11 -5.49 -6.63
N ARG A 44 18.36 -5.46 -7.72
CA ARG A 44 18.94 -5.43 -9.08
C ARG A 44 18.83 -4.03 -9.66
N SER A 45 19.90 -3.56 -10.27
CA SER A 45 19.81 -2.42 -11.19
C SER A 45 18.98 -2.84 -12.37
N ALA A 46 17.82 -2.21 -12.57
CA ALA A 46 16.97 -2.44 -13.71
C ALA A 46 17.48 -1.71 -14.96
N SER A 47 17.01 -2.19 -16.13
CA SER A 47 16.80 -1.30 -17.24
C SER A 47 15.72 -0.31 -16.82
N ARG A 48 15.97 0.98 -16.99
CA ARG A 48 15.06 2.06 -16.60
C ARG A 48 13.65 1.81 -17.16
N HIS A 49 12.66 1.75 -16.28
CA HIS A 49 11.26 1.72 -16.68
C HIS A 49 10.86 3.06 -17.28
N GLU A 50 10.02 3.01 -18.30
CA GLU A 50 9.43 4.21 -18.90
C GLU A 50 8.20 4.60 -18.09
N ILE A 51 8.26 5.77 -17.43
CA ILE A 51 7.13 6.34 -16.70
C ILE A 51 6.85 7.74 -17.22
N GLU A 52 5.62 8.02 -17.60
CA GLU A 52 5.19 9.31 -18.13
C GLU A 52 3.77 9.63 -17.66
N VAL A 53 3.54 10.84 -17.17
CA VAL A 53 2.18 11.36 -16.95
C VAL A 53 1.66 11.82 -18.30
N THR A 54 0.71 11.09 -18.87
CA THR A 54 0.22 11.29 -20.24
C THR A 54 -0.93 12.27 -20.35
N SER A 55 -1.65 12.48 -19.26
CA SER A 55 -2.75 13.46 -19.18
C SER A 55 -2.77 14.07 -17.79
N MET A 56 -2.50 15.37 -17.71
CA MET A 56 -2.68 16.16 -16.50
C MET A 56 -4.01 16.92 -16.61
N HIS A 57 -5.11 16.27 -16.24
CA HIS A 57 -6.23 16.98 -15.67
C HIS A 57 -5.94 17.10 -14.18
N ASP A 58 -6.27 18.28 -13.63
CA ASP A 58 -5.96 18.63 -12.24
C ASP A 58 -5.90 17.39 -11.31
N ASP A 59 -4.69 17.00 -10.90
CA ASP A 59 -4.42 15.97 -9.88
C ASP A 59 -4.90 16.42 -8.49
N LYS A 60 -6.04 17.10 -8.50
CA LYS A 60 -6.68 17.77 -7.39
C LYS A 60 -7.55 16.80 -6.61
N ALA A 61 -7.37 16.78 -5.30
CA ALA A 61 -8.27 16.06 -4.40
C ALA A 61 -9.65 16.73 -4.38
N THR A 62 -10.69 15.94 -4.59
CA THR A 62 -12.09 16.40 -4.64
C THR A 62 -12.88 16.07 -3.39
N ALA A 63 -12.48 15.00 -2.70
CA ALA A 63 -13.13 14.59 -1.45
C ALA A 63 -12.16 13.82 -0.53
N VAL A 64 -12.47 13.85 0.76
CA VAL A 64 -11.90 12.95 1.77
C VAL A 64 -13.00 12.07 2.35
N VAL A 65 -12.73 10.78 2.42
CA VAL A 65 -13.68 9.74 2.85
C VAL A 65 -13.09 8.96 4.01
N ASN A 66 -13.87 8.77 5.07
CA ASN A 66 -13.52 7.83 6.12
C ASN A 66 -14.14 6.46 5.78
N LYS A 67 -13.32 5.48 5.42
CA LYS A 67 -13.76 4.09 5.10
C LYS A 67 -13.84 3.20 6.36
N GLY A 68 -13.60 3.76 7.55
CA GLY A 68 -13.56 3.02 8.82
C GLY A 68 -12.22 2.32 9.08
N HIS A 69 -11.62 1.76 8.06
CA HIS A 69 -10.33 1.06 8.12
C HIS A 69 -9.20 1.79 7.37
N THR A 70 -9.50 2.86 6.66
CA THR A 70 -8.54 3.77 6.02
C THR A 70 -9.19 5.12 5.72
N ILE A 71 -8.35 6.14 5.57
CA ILE A 71 -8.74 7.45 5.05
C ILE A 71 -8.37 7.48 3.57
N GLU A 72 -9.37 7.74 2.73
CA GLU A 72 -9.23 7.77 1.28
C GLU A 72 -9.45 9.18 0.74
N LEU A 73 -8.60 9.59 -0.19
CA LEU A 73 -8.78 10.80 -0.98
C LEU A 73 -9.28 10.41 -2.37
N GLU A 74 -10.37 11.05 -2.80
CA GLU A 74 -10.88 10.96 -4.16
C GLU A 74 -10.35 12.14 -5.00
N PHE A 75 -10.18 11.93 -6.28
CA PHE A 75 -9.59 12.90 -7.21
C PHE A 75 -10.47 13.08 -8.43
N ASP A 76 -10.29 14.20 -9.14
CA ASP A 76 -10.93 14.41 -10.41
C ASP A 76 -10.50 13.34 -11.42
N PRO A 77 -11.45 12.76 -12.17
CA PRO A 77 -11.11 11.77 -13.20
C PRO A 77 -10.36 12.43 -14.35
N GLY A 78 -9.35 11.73 -14.89
CA GLY A 78 -8.65 12.14 -16.11
C GLY A 78 -7.15 12.25 -15.99
N THR A 79 -6.58 12.06 -14.77
CA THR A 79 -5.14 11.88 -14.62
C THR A 79 -4.75 10.48 -15.06
N GLU A 80 -3.84 10.39 -16.01
CA GLU A 80 -3.36 9.14 -16.58
C GLU A 80 -1.84 9.06 -16.48
N VAL A 81 -1.34 7.86 -16.16
CA VAL A 81 0.08 7.54 -16.11
C VAL A 81 0.38 6.41 -17.07
N ALA A 82 1.33 6.60 -17.97
CA ALA A 82 1.90 5.51 -18.75
C ALA A 82 3.08 4.89 -17.99
N PHE A 83 3.09 3.57 -17.93
CA PHE A 83 4.17 2.78 -17.38
C PHE A 83 4.48 1.61 -18.31
N ASP A 84 5.71 1.56 -18.85
CA ASP A 84 6.16 0.55 -19.81
C ASP A 84 5.20 0.35 -20.98
N GLY A 85 4.69 1.45 -21.54
CA GLY A 85 3.80 1.45 -22.70
C GLY A 85 2.34 1.09 -22.40
N LYS A 86 1.96 0.88 -21.14
CA LYS A 86 0.57 0.71 -20.70
C LYS A 86 0.07 1.97 -20.02
N VAL A 87 -1.19 2.30 -20.21
CA VAL A 87 -1.83 3.48 -19.61
C VAL A 87 -2.72 3.06 -18.44
N TYR A 88 -2.59 3.79 -17.33
CA TYR A 88 -3.33 3.59 -16.08
C TYR A 88 -4.06 4.88 -15.71
N ALA A 89 -5.36 4.78 -15.42
CA ALA A 89 -6.16 5.90 -14.91
C ALA A 89 -6.08 5.95 -13.39
N PHE A 90 -5.72 7.11 -12.85
CA PHE A 90 -5.67 7.33 -11.42
C PHE A 90 -7.08 7.24 -10.81
N LYS A 91 -7.21 6.59 -9.65
CA LYS A 91 -8.49 6.32 -8.99
C LYS A 91 -8.61 7.02 -7.64
N GLN A 92 -7.67 6.76 -6.74
CA GLN A 92 -7.73 7.22 -5.36
C GLN A 92 -6.37 7.12 -4.68
N ALA A 93 -6.26 7.78 -3.54
CA ALA A 93 -5.13 7.55 -2.65
C ALA A 93 -5.61 7.29 -1.21
N HIS A 94 -4.88 6.47 -0.45
CA HIS A 94 -5.26 6.09 0.90
C HIS A 94 -4.04 5.85 1.79
N PHE A 95 -4.28 5.81 3.09
CA PHE A 95 -3.23 5.72 4.09
C PHE A 95 -3.21 4.37 4.80
N HIS A 96 -2.02 4.04 5.28
CA HIS A 96 -1.75 2.93 6.20
C HIS A 96 -0.91 3.42 7.36
N THR A 97 -1.31 3.08 8.57
CA THR A 97 -0.58 3.30 9.82
C THR A 97 -0.48 2.00 10.63
N PRO A 98 0.74 1.48 10.88
CA PRO A 98 2.03 1.88 10.30
C PRO A 98 2.15 1.52 8.81
N SER A 99 3.35 1.71 8.22
CA SER A 99 3.62 1.30 6.85
C SER A 99 3.41 -0.21 6.64
N GLU A 100 2.90 -0.56 5.46
CA GLU A 100 2.75 -1.95 5.03
C GLU A 100 4.07 -2.53 4.53
N HIS A 101 4.78 -1.79 3.66
CA HIS A 101 6.11 -2.17 3.22
C HIS A 101 7.17 -1.87 4.28
N GLN A 102 8.29 -2.59 4.18
CA GLN A 102 9.47 -2.38 5.00
C GLN A 102 10.71 -2.18 4.10
N ILE A 103 11.69 -1.44 4.60
CA ILE A 103 13.03 -1.34 4.01
C ILE A 103 14.03 -1.89 5.03
N ASP A 104 14.75 -2.95 4.67
CA ASP A 104 15.73 -3.64 5.54
C ASP A 104 15.15 -4.00 6.93
N GLY A 105 13.87 -4.36 7.00
CA GLY A 105 13.14 -4.69 8.22
C GLY A 105 12.62 -3.49 9.01
N MET A 106 12.84 -2.28 8.52
CA MET A 106 12.37 -1.05 9.16
C MET A 106 10.93 -0.75 8.71
N THR A 107 10.03 -0.56 9.67
CA THR A 107 8.67 -0.08 9.47
C THR A 107 8.63 1.44 9.68
N PHE A 108 7.91 2.14 8.83
CA PHE A 108 7.70 3.58 8.94
C PHE A 108 6.38 3.90 9.67
N PRO A 109 6.26 5.09 10.26
CA PRO A 109 5.04 5.47 10.97
C PRO A 109 3.77 5.48 10.11
N MET A 110 3.91 5.76 8.80
CA MET A 110 2.77 5.84 7.87
C MET A 110 3.24 5.59 6.44
N GLU A 111 2.36 5.05 5.62
CA GLU A 111 2.54 4.86 4.19
C GLU A 111 1.28 5.32 3.45
N MET A 112 1.43 5.90 2.27
CA MET A 112 0.31 6.31 1.42
C MET A 112 0.43 5.62 0.06
N HIS A 113 -0.68 5.11 -0.45
CA HIS A 113 -0.77 4.47 -1.76
C HIS A 113 -1.58 5.32 -2.72
N PHE A 114 -1.03 5.56 -3.91
CA PHE A 114 -1.71 6.16 -5.05
C PHE A 114 -2.05 5.05 -6.03
N VAL A 115 -3.34 4.77 -6.17
CA VAL A 115 -3.82 3.62 -6.94
C VAL A 115 -4.31 4.06 -8.31
N SER A 116 -3.72 3.47 -9.36
CA SER A 116 -4.15 3.63 -10.75
C SER A 116 -4.53 2.27 -11.34
N GLU A 117 -5.58 2.25 -12.15
CA GLU A 117 -6.13 1.06 -12.81
C GLU A 117 -5.87 1.13 -14.31
N GLY A 118 -5.43 0.03 -14.90
CA GLY A 118 -5.15 -0.05 -16.33
C GLY A 118 -6.38 0.22 -17.19
N ILE A 119 -6.18 1.04 -18.22
CA ILE A 119 -7.19 1.36 -19.22
C ILE A 119 -7.17 0.26 -20.30
N ASP A 120 -8.32 -0.05 -20.91
CA ASP A 120 -8.49 -1.01 -22.00
C ASP A 120 -8.10 -2.46 -21.65
N GLN A 121 -8.26 -2.85 -20.39
CA GLN A 121 -7.98 -4.19 -19.93
C GLN A 121 -9.25 -5.03 -19.71
N ASP A 122 -9.05 -6.35 -19.56
CA ASP A 122 -10.15 -7.23 -19.16
C ASP A 122 -10.68 -6.82 -17.78
N SER A 123 -11.91 -6.31 -17.74
CA SER A 123 -12.57 -5.85 -16.51
C SER A 123 -12.72 -6.96 -15.44
N ASN A 124 -12.53 -8.23 -15.83
CA ASN A 124 -12.55 -9.36 -14.88
C ASN A 124 -11.21 -9.57 -14.18
N ASN A 125 -10.11 -8.99 -14.69
CA ASN A 125 -8.78 -9.10 -14.10
C ASN A 125 -7.98 -7.81 -14.32
N PRO A 126 -8.36 -6.69 -13.66
CA PRO A 126 -7.70 -5.41 -13.85
C PRO A 126 -6.26 -5.44 -13.35
N GLU A 127 -5.35 -4.85 -14.11
CA GLU A 127 -3.98 -4.60 -13.70
C GLU A 127 -3.90 -3.23 -13.04
N TYR A 128 -3.11 -3.13 -11.98
CA TYR A 128 -2.93 -1.89 -11.24
C TYR A 128 -1.49 -1.40 -11.31
N LEU A 129 -1.33 -0.09 -11.26
CA LEU A 129 -0.09 0.59 -10.94
C LEU A 129 -0.29 1.31 -9.61
N VAL A 130 0.51 0.98 -8.60
CA VAL A 130 0.42 1.61 -7.28
C VAL A 130 1.75 2.26 -6.93
N ILE A 131 1.70 3.55 -6.62
CA ILE A 131 2.85 4.30 -6.11
C ILE A 131 2.71 4.38 -4.60
N ALA A 132 3.73 3.93 -3.87
CA ALA A 132 3.78 3.98 -2.42
C ALA A 132 4.79 5.02 -1.94
N VAL A 133 4.41 5.75 -0.90
CA VAL A 133 5.18 6.82 -0.29
C VAL A 133 5.28 6.60 1.21
N PHE A 134 6.48 6.54 1.74
CA PHE A 134 6.72 6.44 3.17
C PHE A 134 6.75 7.80 3.85
N PHE A 135 6.25 7.83 5.09
CA PHE A 135 6.38 8.99 5.96
C PHE A 135 7.20 8.66 7.20
N LYS A 136 8.05 9.61 7.58
CA LYS A 136 8.73 9.66 8.88
C LYS A 136 8.20 10.81 9.71
N MET A 137 8.36 10.73 11.02
CA MET A 137 8.07 11.87 11.90
C MET A 137 9.06 13.01 11.62
N GLY A 138 8.53 14.22 11.48
CA GLY A 138 9.32 15.42 11.19
C GLY A 138 8.46 16.67 11.15
N GLU A 139 8.73 17.54 10.19
CA GLU A 139 7.98 18.77 9.97
C GLU A 139 6.53 18.51 9.51
N GLU A 140 5.68 19.50 9.72
CA GLU A 140 4.29 19.46 9.27
C GLU A 140 4.21 19.36 7.73
N ASN A 141 3.45 18.37 7.24
CA ASN A 141 3.24 18.16 5.83
C ASN A 141 2.08 19.02 5.31
N ARG A 142 2.34 19.86 4.31
CA ARG A 142 1.34 20.80 3.77
C ARG A 142 0.19 20.11 3.05
N PHE A 143 0.46 19.06 2.30
CA PHE A 143 -0.57 18.29 1.61
C PHE A 143 -1.56 17.71 2.64
N ILE A 144 -1.05 17.08 3.70
CA ILE A 144 -1.88 16.54 4.78
C ILE A 144 -2.63 17.66 5.50
N SER A 145 -2.00 18.80 5.77
CA SER A 145 -2.66 19.95 6.41
C SER A 145 -3.85 20.49 5.63
N GLY A 146 -3.86 20.29 4.31
CA GLY A 146 -4.95 20.73 3.44
C GLY A 146 -6.28 20.06 3.74
N PHE A 147 -6.28 18.82 4.22
CA PHE A 147 -7.52 18.06 4.44
C PHE A 147 -7.69 17.47 5.85
N ILE A 148 -6.63 17.40 6.66
CA ILE A 148 -6.65 16.64 7.92
C ILE A 148 -7.78 17.08 8.88
N ASN A 149 -8.08 18.36 8.94
CA ASN A 149 -9.16 18.90 9.78
C ASN A 149 -10.57 18.70 9.17
N LYS A 150 -10.65 18.15 7.97
CA LYS A 150 -11.87 17.86 7.23
C LYS A 150 -12.20 16.38 7.17
N ILE A 151 -11.33 15.53 7.69
CA ILE A 151 -11.57 14.08 7.71
C ILE A 151 -12.84 13.80 8.50
N PRO A 152 -13.85 13.11 7.92
CA PRO A 152 -15.06 12.76 8.64
C PRO A 152 -14.77 11.80 9.79
N THR A 153 -15.46 11.98 10.91
CA THR A 153 -15.29 11.14 12.10
C THR A 153 -16.10 9.84 12.05
N HIS A 154 -17.12 9.74 11.18
CA HIS A 154 -17.94 8.55 11.05
C HIS A 154 -17.57 7.79 9.77
N GLU A 155 -17.61 6.47 9.90
CA GLU A 155 -17.36 5.56 8.78
C GLU A 155 -18.35 5.79 7.63
N ASN A 156 -17.84 5.77 6.41
CA ASN A 156 -18.53 6.02 5.14
C ASN A 156 -19.03 7.47 4.92
N ASP A 157 -18.71 8.40 5.83
CA ASP A 157 -18.95 9.80 5.55
C ASP A 157 -17.91 10.37 4.60
N THR A 158 -18.33 11.33 3.77
CA THR A 158 -17.50 12.03 2.79
C THR A 158 -17.59 13.53 2.99
N VAL A 159 -16.46 14.21 2.91
CA VAL A 159 -16.39 15.68 2.90
C VAL A 159 -15.76 16.15 1.61
N SER A 160 -16.42 17.08 0.93
CA SER A 160 -15.90 17.68 -0.31
C SER A 160 -14.69 18.55 -0.05
N LEU A 161 -13.68 18.44 -0.91
CA LEU A 161 -12.47 19.25 -0.97
C LEU A 161 -12.42 20.11 -2.25
N SER A 162 -13.51 20.16 -3.01
CA SER A 162 -13.53 20.81 -4.34
C SER A 162 -13.15 22.30 -4.32
N ASP A 163 -13.36 22.97 -3.18
CA ASP A 163 -12.98 24.36 -2.99
C ASP A 163 -11.53 24.55 -2.52
N ASP A 164 -10.83 23.45 -2.21
CA ASP A 164 -9.47 23.45 -1.73
C ASP A 164 -8.48 23.24 -2.88
N SER A 165 -7.25 23.70 -2.70
CA SER A 165 -6.15 23.51 -3.66
C SER A 165 -5.18 22.44 -3.09
N ILE A 166 -5.58 21.16 -3.18
CA ILE A 166 -4.81 20.02 -2.68
C ILE A 166 -4.46 19.14 -3.87
N TYR A 167 -3.20 19.16 -4.28
CA TYR A 167 -2.72 18.48 -5.47
C TYR A 167 -1.70 17.40 -5.09
N ILE A 168 -1.68 16.28 -5.84
CA ILE A 168 -0.70 15.20 -5.64
C ILE A 168 0.73 15.74 -5.77
N ASP A 169 0.95 16.64 -6.72
CA ASP A 169 2.26 17.27 -6.95
C ASP A 169 2.79 18.03 -5.73
N ASP A 170 1.91 18.52 -4.84
CA ASP A 170 2.31 19.15 -3.57
C ASP A 170 2.97 18.14 -2.60
N LEU A 171 2.68 16.86 -2.76
CA LEU A 171 3.24 15.81 -1.90
C LEU A 171 4.48 15.16 -2.52
N ILE A 172 4.34 14.65 -3.74
CA ILE A 172 5.39 13.84 -4.35
C ILE A 172 6.12 14.56 -5.48
N GLY A 173 5.66 15.79 -5.85
CA GLY A 173 6.15 16.47 -7.04
C GLY A 173 5.86 15.69 -8.33
N PRO A 174 6.32 16.17 -9.47
CA PRO A 174 6.03 15.55 -10.74
C PRO A 174 6.61 14.13 -10.82
N ILE A 175 5.77 13.19 -11.22
CA ILE A 175 6.23 11.83 -11.54
C ILE A 175 6.95 11.89 -12.88
N ASN A 176 8.23 11.59 -12.86
CA ASN A 176 9.09 11.64 -14.05
C ASN A 176 10.10 10.48 -14.03
N PRO A 177 10.76 10.20 -15.19
CA PRO A 177 11.69 9.08 -15.30
C PRO A 177 12.95 9.16 -14.43
N ASP A 178 13.27 10.33 -13.87
CA ASP A 178 14.46 10.53 -13.03
C ASP A 178 14.20 10.25 -11.56
N ARG A 179 12.93 9.98 -11.19
CA ARG A 179 12.58 9.71 -9.81
C ARG A 179 13.10 8.36 -9.36
N GLU A 180 13.71 8.29 -8.18
CA GLU A 180 14.25 7.05 -7.62
C GLU A 180 13.13 6.25 -6.92
N TYR A 181 12.96 4.98 -7.31
CA TYR A 181 11.99 4.06 -6.72
C TYR A 181 12.50 2.62 -6.72
N TYR A 182 11.87 1.79 -5.92
CA TYR A 182 11.93 0.34 -6.01
C TYR A 182 10.73 -0.16 -6.80
N TYR A 183 10.95 -1.09 -7.71
CA TYR A 183 9.89 -1.72 -8.50
C TYR A 183 9.82 -3.21 -8.23
N TYR A 184 8.60 -3.71 -8.11
CA TYR A 184 8.34 -5.14 -8.09
C TYR A 184 6.88 -5.45 -8.50
N LYS A 185 6.63 -6.69 -8.98
CA LYS A 185 5.27 -7.19 -9.23
C LYS A 185 4.71 -7.85 -7.98
N GLY A 186 3.49 -7.47 -7.62
CA GLY A 186 2.84 -7.92 -6.41
C GLY A 186 1.32 -8.01 -6.51
N SER A 187 0.67 -7.89 -5.37
CA SER A 187 -0.78 -7.98 -5.21
C SER A 187 -1.37 -6.71 -4.61
N LEU A 188 -2.69 -6.60 -4.64
CA LEU A 188 -3.41 -5.73 -3.70
C LEU A 188 -3.08 -6.18 -2.26
N THR A 189 -3.04 -5.23 -1.33
CA THR A 189 -2.83 -5.51 0.10
C THR A 189 -4.15 -5.72 0.85
N THR A 190 -5.29 -5.53 0.17
CA THR A 190 -6.63 -5.79 0.66
C THR A 190 -7.30 -6.94 -0.10
N PRO A 191 -8.27 -7.66 0.50
CA PRO A 191 -9.02 -8.71 -0.19
C PRO A 191 -9.60 -8.24 -1.51
N PRO A 192 -9.55 -9.02 -2.59
CA PRO A 192 -9.16 -10.45 -2.65
C PRO A 192 -7.65 -10.71 -2.86
N TYR A 193 -6.76 -9.72 -2.65
CA TYR A 193 -5.29 -9.84 -2.78
C TYR A 193 -4.82 -10.23 -4.19
N THR A 194 -5.51 -9.71 -5.20
CA THR A 194 -5.27 -10.01 -6.62
C THR A 194 -3.84 -9.67 -7.03
N GLU A 195 -3.15 -10.61 -7.68
CA GLU A 195 -1.72 -10.53 -8.04
C GLU A 195 -1.49 -9.85 -9.39
N THR A 196 -2.00 -8.63 -9.55
CA THR A 196 -1.95 -7.86 -10.81
C THR A 196 -1.40 -6.44 -10.60
N VAL A 197 -0.59 -6.23 -9.56
CA VAL A 197 -0.11 -4.90 -9.19
C VAL A 197 1.35 -4.71 -9.58
N ASN A 198 1.63 -3.63 -10.31
CA ASN A 198 2.96 -3.06 -10.47
C ASN A 198 3.18 -2.04 -9.35
N TRP A 199 4.12 -2.32 -8.45
CA TRP A 199 4.46 -1.47 -7.32
C TRP A 199 5.65 -0.58 -7.64
N LEU A 200 5.48 0.73 -7.43
CA LEU A 200 6.55 1.73 -7.41
C LEU A 200 6.67 2.29 -6.00
N ILE A 201 7.68 1.91 -5.26
CA ILE A 201 7.91 2.40 -3.89
C ILE A 201 8.92 3.53 -3.95
N LEU A 202 8.50 4.76 -3.72
CA LEU A 202 9.41 5.90 -3.77
C LEU A 202 10.50 5.78 -2.70
N ARG A 203 11.75 6.06 -3.09
CA ARG A 203 12.90 5.98 -2.17
C ARG A 203 12.98 7.20 -1.26
N GLU A 204 12.40 8.31 -1.67
CA GLU A 204 12.26 9.49 -0.85
C GLU A 204 11.27 9.22 0.29
N ILE A 205 11.68 9.53 1.52
CA ILE A 205 10.84 9.41 2.71
C ILE A 205 10.40 10.81 3.11
N ILE A 206 9.10 11.06 3.04
CA ILE A 206 8.50 12.37 3.29
C ILE A 206 8.29 12.58 4.80
N GLU A 207 8.30 13.81 5.24
CA GLU A 207 8.01 14.17 6.63
C GLU A 207 6.52 14.46 6.83
N ALA A 208 5.99 14.04 7.98
CA ALA A 208 4.72 14.47 8.53
C ALA A 208 4.87 14.68 10.03
N SER A 209 4.13 15.63 10.59
CA SER A 209 4.25 15.88 12.02
C SER A 209 3.69 14.71 12.84
N PRO A 210 4.19 14.50 14.06
CA PRO A 210 3.64 13.47 14.96
C PRO A 210 2.14 13.59 15.15
N GLU A 211 1.62 14.82 15.18
CA GLU A 211 0.20 15.13 15.34
C GLU A 211 -0.61 14.69 14.12
N GLN A 212 -0.10 14.93 12.90
CA GLN A 212 -0.75 14.50 11.65
C GLN A 212 -0.84 12.99 11.58
N ILE A 213 0.28 12.30 11.83
CA ILE A 213 0.32 10.82 11.85
C ILE A 213 -0.64 10.28 12.91
N LYS A 214 -0.66 10.90 14.10
CA LYS A 214 -1.54 10.46 15.17
C LYS A 214 -3.02 10.62 14.82
N ILE A 215 -3.43 11.73 14.21
CA ILE A 215 -4.83 11.96 13.81
C ILE A 215 -5.28 10.89 12.82
N ILE A 216 -4.47 10.58 11.80
CA ILE A 216 -4.78 9.55 10.82
C ILE A 216 -4.84 8.17 11.51
N ASN A 217 -3.85 7.84 12.33
CA ASN A 217 -3.84 6.57 13.08
C ASN A 217 -5.01 6.41 14.04
N ASP A 218 -5.44 7.47 14.72
CA ASP A 218 -6.58 7.42 15.64
C ASP A 218 -7.90 7.10 14.90
N LEU A 219 -8.00 7.47 13.61
CA LEU A 219 -9.20 7.26 12.80
C LEU A 219 -9.21 5.88 12.11
N GLU A 220 -8.08 5.43 11.59
CA GLU A 220 -8.02 4.17 10.83
C GLU A 220 -7.48 2.98 11.63
N GLY A 221 -6.79 3.24 12.76
CA GLY A 221 -6.13 2.22 13.57
C GLY A 221 -4.91 1.62 12.88
N ASN A 222 -4.49 0.45 13.37
CA ASN A 222 -3.46 -0.33 12.68
C ASN A 222 -4.11 -1.16 11.57
N ASN A 223 -3.98 -0.69 10.33
CA ASN A 223 -4.60 -1.28 9.14
C ASN A 223 -3.57 -1.93 8.20
N ALA A 224 -2.29 -1.98 8.58
CA ALA A 224 -1.24 -2.56 7.75
C ALA A 224 -1.37 -4.10 7.68
N ARG A 225 -1.35 -4.64 6.46
CA ARG A 225 -1.18 -6.08 6.24
C ARG A 225 0.25 -6.49 6.60
N HIS A 226 0.41 -7.66 7.19
CA HIS A 226 1.75 -8.22 7.45
C HIS A 226 2.54 -8.42 6.16
N VAL A 227 3.87 -8.21 6.22
CA VAL A 227 4.77 -8.46 5.09
C VAL A 227 4.70 -9.91 4.63
N GLN A 228 4.73 -10.08 3.31
CA GLN A 228 4.65 -11.36 2.63
C GLN A 228 6.04 -11.85 2.20
N ALA A 229 6.18 -13.15 2.03
CA ALA A 229 7.43 -13.74 1.56
C ALA A 229 7.71 -13.33 0.11
N GLN A 230 8.97 -13.06 -0.19
CA GLN A 230 9.38 -12.65 -1.55
C GLN A 230 9.44 -13.81 -2.55
N PHE A 231 9.66 -15.05 -2.08
CA PHE A 231 9.78 -16.26 -2.91
C PHE A 231 10.74 -16.11 -4.10
N GLY A 232 11.83 -15.35 -3.93
CA GLY A 232 12.82 -15.12 -4.97
C GLY A 232 12.42 -14.11 -6.04
N ARG A 233 11.36 -13.33 -5.84
CA ARG A 233 11.05 -12.18 -6.69
C ARG A 233 12.20 -11.20 -6.71
N GLU A 234 12.48 -10.69 -7.90
CA GLU A 234 13.45 -9.63 -8.08
C GLU A 234 12.82 -8.30 -7.71
N ILE A 235 13.56 -7.48 -6.98
CA ILE A 235 13.20 -6.10 -6.70
C ILE A 235 14.20 -5.25 -7.46
N GLU A 236 13.69 -4.41 -8.31
CA GLU A 236 14.48 -3.53 -9.15
C GLU A 236 14.61 -2.16 -8.50
N VAL A 237 15.72 -1.49 -8.77
CA VAL A 237 15.95 -0.09 -8.37
C VAL A 237 16.24 0.73 -9.62
N ASN A 238 15.50 1.83 -9.76
CA ASN A 238 15.71 2.82 -10.81
C ASN A 238 16.75 3.84 -10.35
#